data_63dbc93144e16b8d300b1764028471eb
#
_entry.id   63dbc93144e16b8d300b1764028471eb
#
_cell.length_a   1.000
_cell.length_b   1.000
_cell.length_c   1.000
_cell.angle_alpha   90.00
_cell.angle_beta   90.00
_cell.angle_gamma   90.00
#
_symmetry.space_group_name_H-M   'P 1'
#
loop_
_entity.id
_entity.type
_entity.pdbx_description
1 polymer ?
#
loop_
_entity_poly.entity_id
_entity_poly.type
_entity_poly.pdbx_seq_one_letter_code
_entity_poly.pdbx_strand_id
1 'polypeptide(L)'
;MVIQGDELPGAYGAPGAFSRSRFSPITTAYVLPPGSVYVALLYQGDIFRDGKPDHVFAQEIEVGLPYRFGIAVENRIERFIGETENSSFSVEARYALADWGKIPLNPTIFAEYKFGTGKILHEEGPPPPPGEEEAGSGPPDLPDAYEFRLLLSQDFGEHVEWAFNAFFERENVGDRGREWGFAQSIQVPLLLERERLKVGVEMQYRNFTVKDTRGSPIHRFGIGPSISFKPSAHSRFDFTPLFGATEDTPSVALFAVFSYVFGGGGEGNEAEAPTSTRVR
;
A
#
# COMPACT_ATOMS: atom_id res chain seq x y z
N MET A 1 15.78 -24.97 4.30
CA MET A 1 16.50 -24.17 5.30
C MET A 1 15.46 -23.47 6.15
N VAL A 2 15.25 -23.89 7.38
CA VAL A 2 14.28 -23.25 8.29
C VAL A 2 15.07 -22.22 9.08
N ILE A 3 14.89 -20.94 8.76
CA ILE A 3 15.45 -19.87 9.59
C ILE A 3 14.50 -19.72 10.78
N GLN A 4 14.92 -20.26 11.93
CA GLN A 4 14.26 -20.01 13.20
C GLN A 4 14.67 -18.61 13.67
N GLY A 5 13.74 -17.70 13.69
CA GLY A 5 13.84 -16.40 14.35
C GLY A 5 12.55 -16.16 15.10
N ASP A 6 12.60 -15.47 16.24
CA ASP A 6 11.40 -15.02 16.93
C ASP A 6 10.68 -13.99 16.07
N GLU A 7 9.36 -14.03 16.10
CA GLU A 7 8.54 -13.05 15.39
C GLU A 7 8.75 -11.67 16.02
N LEU A 8 8.94 -10.65 15.17
CA LEU A 8 9.08 -9.28 15.66
C LEU A 8 7.80 -8.83 16.35
N PRO A 9 7.88 -8.30 17.58
CA PRO A 9 6.70 -7.81 18.29
C PRO A 9 5.99 -6.74 17.47
N GLY A 10 4.68 -6.66 17.58
CA GLY A 10 3.90 -5.59 17.00
C GLY A 10 4.04 -4.29 17.78
N ALA A 11 3.71 -3.18 17.15
CA ALA A 11 3.73 -1.87 17.77
C ALA A 11 2.47 -1.67 18.64
N TYR A 12 2.63 -1.14 19.84
CA TYR A 12 1.52 -0.66 20.70
C TYR A 12 0.39 -1.67 20.88
N GLY A 13 0.74 -2.94 21.11
CA GLY A 13 -0.21 -4.04 21.32
C GLY A 13 -0.78 -4.66 20.04
N ALA A 14 -0.34 -4.23 18.87
CA ALA A 14 -0.69 -4.88 17.62
C ALA A 14 -0.05 -6.29 17.53
N PRO A 15 -0.60 -7.21 16.72
CA PRO A 15 0.08 -8.44 16.35
C PRO A 15 1.45 -8.17 15.74
N GLY A 16 2.34 -9.16 15.74
CA GLY A 16 3.70 -9.02 15.23
C GLY A 16 3.76 -8.37 13.83
N ALA A 17 4.83 -7.65 13.54
CA ALA A 17 4.93 -6.80 12.36
C ALA A 17 4.65 -7.53 11.03
N PHE A 18 4.94 -8.84 10.96
CA PHE A 18 4.64 -9.68 9.81
C PHE A 18 3.59 -10.76 10.06
N SER A 19 3.03 -10.85 11.25
CA SER A 19 1.84 -11.67 11.46
C SER A 19 0.65 -11.09 10.72
N ARG A 20 0.62 -9.78 10.54
CA ARG A 20 -0.38 -9.11 9.71
C ARG A 20 0.13 -8.99 8.29
N SER A 21 -0.73 -9.31 7.36
CA SER A 21 -0.42 -9.16 5.95
C SER A 21 -0.36 -7.68 5.57
N ARG A 22 0.61 -7.32 4.74
CA ARG A 22 0.46 -6.16 3.90
C ARG A 22 -0.37 -6.63 2.71
N PHE A 23 -1.55 -6.12 2.59
CA PHE A 23 -2.36 -6.41 1.43
C PHE A 23 -1.85 -5.56 0.25
N SER A 24 -1.65 -6.19 -0.90
CA SER A 24 -1.45 -5.50 -2.17
C SER A 24 -2.84 -5.15 -2.67
N PRO A 25 -3.09 -4.16 -3.30
CA PRO A 25 -2.83 -2.79 -3.52
C PRO A 25 -3.12 -1.86 -2.32
N ILE A 26 -3.27 -2.37 -1.16
CA ILE A 26 -3.48 -1.57 0.06
C ILE A 26 -2.25 -1.65 0.96
N THR A 27 -2.08 -0.68 1.85
CA THR A 27 -1.05 -0.74 2.89
C THR A 27 -1.63 -1.31 4.18
N THR A 28 -0.78 -1.95 4.99
CA THR A 28 -1.20 -2.37 6.33
C THR A 28 -1.68 -1.17 7.13
N ALA A 29 -2.81 -1.34 7.81
CA ALA A 29 -3.37 -0.32 8.65
C ALA A 29 -2.77 -0.42 10.05
N TYR A 30 -1.59 0.03 10.24
CA TYR A 30 -0.99 0.38 11.53
C TYR A 30 0.45 0.86 11.32
N VAL A 31 1.11 1.22 12.40
CA VAL A 31 2.50 1.69 12.39
C VAL A 31 3.45 0.56 12.76
N LEU A 32 4.70 0.71 12.38
CA LEU A 32 5.78 -0.18 12.77
C LEU A 32 6.23 0.05 14.21
N PRO A 33 6.84 -0.95 14.88
CA PRO A 33 7.48 -0.76 16.17
C PRO A 33 8.55 0.34 16.12
N PRO A 34 8.69 1.18 17.16
CA PRO A 34 9.72 2.20 17.22
C PRO A 34 11.13 1.63 17.00
N GLY A 35 11.91 2.27 16.13
CA GLY A 35 13.27 1.86 15.78
C GLY A 35 13.37 0.70 14.79
N SER A 36 12.27 0.15 14.32
CA SER A 36 12.28 -0.81 13.22
C SER A 36 12.33 -0.09 11.88
N VAL A 37 12.98 -0.72 10.90
CA VAL A 37 13.08 -0.26 9.51
C VAL A 37 12.48 -1.34 8.62
N TYR A 38 11.51 -0.95 7.82
CA TYR A 38 10.87 -1.79 6.82
C TYR A 38 11.34 -1.37 5.44
N VAL A 39 11.65 -2.35 4.60
CA VAL A 39 12.01 -2.14 3.20
C VAL A 39 11.09 -2.98 2.33
N ALA A 40 10.53 -2.39 1.29
CA ALA A 40 9.72 -3.12 0.32
C ALA A 40 10.15 -2.84 -1.12
N LEU A 41 10.03 -3.88 -1.94
CA LEU A 41 10.07 -3.81 -3.39
C LEU A 41 8.68 -4.18 -3.90
N LEU A 42 8.05 -3.24 -4.58
CA LEU A 42 6.70 -3.38 -5.10
C LEU A 42 6.76 -3.44 -6.61
N TYR A 43 5.96 -4.33 -7.17
CA TYR A 43 5.72 -4.41 -8.60
C TYR A 43 4.22 -4.38 -8.86
N GLN A 44 3.80 -3.55 -9.81
CA GLN A 44 2.46 -3.57 -10.40
C GLN A 44 2.61 -3.74 -11.91
N GLY A 45 1.81 -4.63 -12.48
CA GLY A 45 1.72 -4.82 -13.92
C GLY A 45 0.27 -4.75 -14.36
N ASP A 46 -0.10 -3.76 -15.15
CA ASP A 46 -1.45 -3.58 -15.67
C ASP A 46 -1.53 -4.13 -17.08
N ILE A 47 -2.29 -5.22 -17.24
CA ILE A 47 -2.49 -5.94 -18.51
C ILE A 47 -3.87 -5.57 -19.04
N PHE A 48 -3.92 -4.83 -20.13
CA PHE A 48 -5.15 -4.43 -20.80
C PHE A 48 -5.59 -5.48 -21.82
N ARG A 49 -6.85 -5.41 -22.26
CA ARG A 49 -7.37 -6.30 -23.31
C ARG A 49 -6.68 -6.07 -24.63
N ASP A 50 -6.41 -4.81 -24.92
CA ASP A 50 -5.70 -4.35 -26.11
C ASP A 50 -4.54 -3.46 -25.70
N GLY A 51 -3.42 -3.51 -26.43
CA GLY A 51 -2.25 -2.69 -26.14
C GLY A 51 -1.12 -3.43 -25.42
N LYS A 52 -0.13 -2.66 -24.98
CA LYS A 52 1.00 -3.16 -24.19
C LYS A 52 0.72 -3.01 -22.71
N PRO A 53 1.27 -3.91 -21.88
CA PRO A 53 1.14 -3.78 -20.44
C PRO A 53 1.95 -2.60 -19.91
N ASP A 54 1.44 -2.00 -18.84
CA ASP A 54 2.14 -1.01 -18.04
C ASP A 54 2.82 -1.69 -16.85
N HIS A 55 3.96 -1.18 -16.47
CA HIS A 55 4.73 -1.71 -15.35
C HIS A 55 5.13 -0.59 -14.41
N VAL A 56 4.89 -0.78 -13.13
CA VAL A 56 5.34 0.11 -12.05
C VAL A 56 6.22 -0.68 -11.11
N PHE A 57 7.37 -0.14 -10.77
CA PHE A 57 8.28 -0.64 -9.75
C PHE A 57 8.44 0.43 -8.69
N ALA A 58 8.16 0.11 -7.44
CA ALA A 58 8.38 1.04 -6.34
C ALA A 58 9.32 0.42 -5.29
N GLN A 59 10.11 1.29 -4.66
CA GLN A 59 11.03 0.96 -3.59
C GLN A 59 10.67 1.84 -2.39
N GLU A 60 10.28 1.21 -1.30
CA GLU A 60 9.82 1.90 -0.10
C GLU A 60 10.75 1.58 1.08
N ILE A 61 11.05 2.60 1.87
CA ILE A 61 11.71 2.46 3.18
C ILE A 61 10.83 3.16 4.19
N GLU A 62 10.33 2.41 5.18
CA GLU A 62 9.52 2.93 6.29
C GLU A 62 10.27 2.77 7.62
N VAL A 63 10.15 3.75 8.50
CA VAL A 63 10.73 3.75 9.85
C VAL A 63 9.64 3.93 10.88
N GLY A 64 9.57 3.02 11.84
CA GLY A 64 8.73 3.15 13.03
C GLY A 64 9.30 4.19 14.00
N LEU A 65 8.48 5.14 14.42
CA LEU A 65 8.82 6.19 15.35
C LEU A 65 8.05 6.05 16.68
N PRO A 66 8.53 6.67 17.78
CA PRO A 66 7.76 6.76 19.03
C PRO A 66 6.39 7.43 18.82
N TYR A 67 5.49 7.27 19.80
CA TYR A 67 4.18 7.91 19.85
C TYR A 67 3.23 7.55 18.69
N ARG A 68 3.31 6.33 18.19
CA ARG A 68 2.44 5.80 17.12
C ARG A 68 2.61 6.50 15.76
N PHE A 69 3.80 7.03 15.50
CA PHE A 69 4.16 7.58 14.20
C PHE A 69 4.97 6.60 13.36
N GLY A 70 4.83 6.70 12.05
CA GLY A 70 5.71 6.12 11.05
C GLY A 70 5.97 7.15 9.95
N ILE A 71 7.15 7.10 9.36
CA ILE A 71 7.51 7.87 8.17
C ILE A 71 8.07 6.92 7.13
N ALA A 72 7.83 7.21 5.86
CA ALA A 72 8.42 6.45 4.77
C ALA A 72 8.86 7.37 3.64
N VAL A 73 9.72 6.82 2.81
CA VAL A 73 10.08 7.37 1.51
C VAL A 73 9.88 6.29 0.46
N GLU A 74 9.32 6.67 -0.67
CA GLU A 74 9.15 5.78 -1.82
C GLU A 74 9.76 6.40 -3.07
N ASN A 75 10.38 5.58 -3.90
CA ASN A 75 10.79 5.94 -5.26
C ASN A 75 10.05 5.04 -6.23
N ARG A 76 9.47 5.63 -7.28
CA ARG A 76 8.64 4.95 -8.26
C ARG A 76 9.24 5.07 -9.66
N ILE A 77 9.33 3.95 -10.34
CA ILE A 77 9.79 3.84 -11.73
C ILE A 77 8.65 3.24 -12.53
N GLU A 78 8.26 3.91 -13.60
CA GLU A 78 7.22 3.46 -14.51
C GLU A 78 7.80 3.10 -15.87
N ARG A 79 7.25 2.06 -16.48
CA ARG A 79 7.57 1.66 -17.84
C ARG A 79 6.29 1.51 -18.65
N PHE A 80 6.18 2.34 -19.67
CA PHE A 80 5.04 2.40 -20.58
C PHE A 80 5.52 2.42 -22.04
N ILE A 81 4.92 1.60 -22.93
CA ILE A 81 5.22 1.49 -24.39
C ILE A 81 6.73 1.37 -24.70
N GLY A 82 7.53 0.83 -23.76
CA GLY A 82 8.97 0.62 -23.94
C GLY A 82 9.84 1.78 -23.41
N GLU A 83 9.27 2.89 -23.02
CA GLU A 83 9.92 3.98 -22.30
C GLU A 83 9.94 3.69 -20.80
N THR A 84 10.95 4.18 -20.11
CA THR A 84 11.12 3.96 -18.67
C THR A 84 11.50 5.28 -18.02
N GLU A 85 10.74 5.70 -17.02
CA GLU A 85 10.94 6.96 -16.30
C GLU A 85 10.96 6.71 -14.79
N ASN A 86 11.74 7.52 -14.07
CA ASN A 86 11.56 7.69 -12.65
C ASN A 86 10.38 8.65 -12.45
N SER A 87 9.20 8.11 -12.18
CA SER A 87 7.97 8.90 -12.21
C SER A 87 7.79 9.77 -10.97
N SER A 88 8.20 9.29 -9.80
CA SER A 88 8.06 10.09 -8.58
C SER A 88 9.01 9.64 -7.47
N PHE A 89 9.26 10.59 -6.58
CA PHE A 89 9.77 10.37 -5.24
C PHE A 89 8.73 10.87 -4.24
N SER A 90 8.40 10.09 -3.20
CA SER A 90 7.42 10.53 -2.22
C SER A 90 7.94 10.45 -0.79
N VAL A 91 7.31 11.27 0.06
CA VAL A 91 7.48 11.25 1.51
C VAL A 91 6.12 10.99 2.14
N GLU A 92 6.09 10.01 3.03
CA GLU A 92 4.88 9.55 3.70
C GLU A 92 4.98 9.74 5.20
N ALA A 93 3.82 9.97 5.83
CA ALA A 93 3.67 9.97 7.27
C ALA A 93 2.38 9.22 7.63
N ARG A 94 2.44 8.43 8.70
CA ARG A 94 1.27 7.74 9.26
C ARG A 94 1.20 7.89 10.76
N TYR A 95 -0.02 7.92 11.29
CA TYR A 95 -0.29 8.06 12.70
C TYR A 95 -1.46 7.18 13.12
N ALA A 96 -1.20 6.21 14.00
CA ALA A 96 -2.27 5.40 14.59
C ALA A 96 -2.96 6.19 15.71
N LEU A 97 -4.29 6.33 15.63
CA LEU A 97 -5.06 7.19 16.53
C LEU A 97 -5.05 6.69 17.98
N ALA A 98 -4.87 5.40 18.20
CA ALA A 98 -4.78 4.80 19.53
C ALA A 98 -3.90 3.55 19.48
N ASP A 99 -3.60 2.98 20.64
CA ASP A 99 -3.02 1.65 20.75
C ASP A 99 -3.98 0.61 20.19
N TRP A 100 -3.44 -0.49 19.68
CA TRP A 100 -4.21 -1.55 19.05
C TRP A 100 -5.34 -2.07 19.96
N GLY A 101 -6.54 -2.21 19.39
CA GLY A 101 -7.72 -2.69 20.10
C GLY A 101 -8.41 -1.66 21.01
N LYS A 102 -7.88 -0.42 21.15
CA LYS A 102 -8.53 0.64 21.96
C LYS A 102 -9.65 1.34 21.21
N ILE A 103 -9.53 1.46 19.91
CA ILE A 103 -10.59 1.99 19.02
C ILE A 103 -10.95 0.86 18.04
N PRO A 104 -12.25 0.57 17.83
CA PRO A 104 -12.67 -0.40 16.82
C PRO A 104 -12.04 -0.09 15.45
N LEU A 105 -11.65 -1.12 14.72
CA LEU A 105 -11.02 -1.05 13.39
C LEU A 105 -9.62 -0.41 13.37
N ASN A 106 -9.02 -0.10 14.52
CA ASN A 106 -7.65 0.41 14.66
C ASN A 106 -7.29 1.52 13.65
N PRO A 107 -8.01 2.64 13.64
CA PRO A 107 -7.88 3.65 12.61
C PRO A 107 -6.51 4.31 12.63
N THR A 108 -5.92 4.42 11.44
CA THR A 108 -4.63 5.09 11.20
C THR A 108 -4.82 6.11 10.08
N ILE A 109 -4.32 7.31 10.27
CA ILE A 109 -4.29 8.36 9.26
C ILE A 109 -2.96 8.27 8.52
N PHE A 110 -3.01 8.41 7.21
CA PHE A 110 -1.87 8.43 6.32
C PHE A 110 -1.92 9.68 5.44
N ALA A 111 -0.76 10.29 5.23
CA ALA A 111 -0.57 11.39 4.31
C ALA A 111 0.71 11.17 3.51
N GLU A 112 0.67 11.49 2.23
CA GLU A 112 1.81 11.39 1.31
C GLU A 112 1.90 12.66 0.48
N TYR A 113 3.13 13.08 0.20
CA TYR A 113 3.42 14.09 -0.82
C TYR A 113 4.36 13.47 -1.85
N LYS A 114 3.91 13.50 -3.12
CA LYS A 114 4.61 12.96 -4.28
C LYS A 114 5.23 14.11 -5.07
N PHE A 115 6.53 14.03 -5.26
CA PHE A 115 7.29 14.92 -6.15
C PHE A 115 7.35 14.26 -7.53
N GLY A 116 6.73 14.84 -8.53
CA GLY A 116 6.83 14.39 -9.91
C GLY A 116 8.25 14.61 -10.44
N THR A 117 8.94 13.55 -10.82
CA THR A 117 10.34 13.61 -11.28
C THR A 117 10.52 13.20 -12.73
N GLY A 118 9.52 12.58 -13.33
CA GLY A 118 9.51 12.07 -14.70
C GLY A 118 8.61 12.86 -15.63
N LYS A 119 8.34 12.24 -16.77
CA LYS A 119 7.44 12.75 -17.80
C LYS A 119 6.14 11.95 -17.82
N ILE A 120 5.07 12.54 -18.31
CA ILE A 120 3.82 11.81 -18.55
C ILE A 120 4.05 10.91 -19.78
N LEU A 121 4.17 9.60 -19.55
CA LEU A 121 4.37 8.62 -20.62
C LEU A 121 3.06 8.19 -21.30
N HIS A 122 1.94 8.41 -20.64
CA HIS A 122 0.60 8.15 -21.17
C HIS A 122 -0.37 9.21 -20.64
N GLU A 123 -1.33 9.59 -21.45
CA GLU A 123 -2.42 10.45 -21.02
C GLU A 123 -3.59 9.57 -20.53
N GLU A 124 -4.01 9.74 -19.29
CA GLU A 124 -5.26 9.18 -18.78
C GLU A 124 -6.44 10.09 -19.24
N GLY A 125 -6.81 9.98 -20.51
CA GLY A 125 -7.88 10.79 -21.06
C GLY A 125 -8.18 10.46 -22.53
N PRO A 126 -9.24 11.01 -23.11
CA PRO A 126 -9.46 10.89 -24.55
C PRO A 126 -8.29 11.57 -25.29
N PRO A 127 -7.83 10.99 -26.42
CA PRO A 127 -6.74 11.59 -27.20
C PRO A 127 -7.11 13.03 -27.61
N PRO A 128 -6.12 13.95 -27.68
CA PRO A 128 -6.36 15.31 -28.13
C PRO A 128 -6.97 15.31 -29.54
N PRO A 129 -7.82 16.28 -29.87
CA PRO A 129 -8.41 16.38 -31.20
C PRO A 129 -7.30 16.49 -32.26
N PRO A 130 -7.49 15.89 -33.44
CA PRO A 130 -6.50 15.93 -34.52
C PRO A 130 -6.14 17.37 -34.89
N GLY A 131 -4.88 17.75 -34.71
CA GLY A 131 -4.35 19.07 -35.05
C GLY A 131 -3.90 19.92 -33.86
N GLU A 132 -4.06 19.49 -32.61
CA GLU A 132 -3.58 20.16 -31.40
C GLU A 132 -2.27 19.54 -30.85
N GLU A 133 -1.57 18.74 -31.62
CA GLU A 133 -0.21 18.36 -31.28
C GLU A 133 0.64 19.62 -31.28
N GLU A 134 1.00 20.14 -30.10
CA GLU A 134 1.97 21.22 -29.98
C GLU A 134 3.31 20.76 -30.55
N ALA A 135 3.61 21.24 -31.76
CA ALA A 135 4.86 20.94 -32.44
C ALA A 135 6.02 21.51 -31.63
N GLY A 136 6.69 20.66 -30.84
CA GLY A 136 8.01 20.99 -30.27
C GLY A 136 8.22 20.84 -28.78
N SER A 137 7.22 20.56 -27.97
CA SER A 137 7.40 20.16 -26.56
C SER A 137 7.34 18.65 -26.42
N GLY A 138 8.36 18.04 -25.83
CA GLY A 138 8.31 16.64 -25.42
C GLY A 138 7.17 16.42 -24.39
N PRO A 139 6.93 15.17 -23.95
CA PRO A 139 5.91 14.89 -22.95
C PRO A 139 6.03 15.84 -21.75
N PRO A 140 4.92 16.33 -21.19
CA PRO A 140 4.93 17.25 -20.05
C PRO A 140 5.51 16.56 -18.80
N ASP A 141 6.01 17.36 -17.86
CA ASP A 141 6.47 16.85 -16.56
C ASP A 141 5.31 16.32 -15.73
N LEU A 142 5.55 15.22 -15.02
CA LEU A 142 4.60 14.71 -14.04
C LEU A 142 4.38 15.74 -12.92
N PRO A 143 3.13 16.06 -12.58
CA PRO A 143 2.83 17.02 -11.53
C PRO A 143 3.11 16.45 -10.14
N ASP A 144 3.43 17.34 -9.21
CA ASP A 144 3.38 17.00 -7.78
C ASP A 144 1.96 16.71 -7.36
N ALA A 145 1.80 15.75 -6.44
CA ALA A 145 0.51 15.37 -5.88
C ALA A 145 0.58 15.19 -4.36
N TYR A 146 -0.58 15.26 -3.71
CA TYR A 146 -0.73 14.85 -2.33
C TYR A 146 -1.83 13.81 -2.20
N GLU A 147 -1.64 12.90 -1.26
CA GLU A 147 -2.61 11.86 -0.96
C GLU A 147 -2.91 11.79 0.53
N PHE A 148 -4.16 11.51 0.86
CA PHE A 148 -4.62 11.18 2.21
C PHE A 148 -5.32 9.84 2.20
N ARG A 149 -5.04 9.00 3.23
CA ARG A 149 -5.74 7.73 3.44
C ARG A 149 -6.27 7.62 4.87
N LEU A 150 -7.43 6.99 4.98
CA LEU A 150 -7.91 6.40 6.22
C LEU A 150 -7.68 4.90 6.13
N LEU A 151 -6.83 4.38 6.99
CA LEU A 151 -6.50 2.98 7.07
C LEU A 151 -7.27 2.36 8.24
N LEU A 152 -7.98 1.27 7.98
CA LEU A 152 -8.70 0.50 8.98
C LEU A 152 -8.26 -0.96 8.92
N SER A 153 -8.14 -1.60 10.08
CA SER A 153 -7.76 -3.00 10.15
C SER A 153 -8.31 -3.66 11.40
N GLN A 154 -8.79 -4.88 11.27
CA GLN A 154 -9.37 -5.63 12.37
C GLN A 154 -9.13 -7.12 12.19
N ASP A 155 -8.83 -7.81 13.29
CA ASP A 155 -8.86 -9.26 13.36
C ASP A 155 -10.22 -9.72 13.85
N PHE A 156 -10.79 -10.69 13.16
CA PHE A 156 -12.04 -11.36 13.56
C PHE A 156 -11.72 -12.78 14.00
N GLY A 157 -11.84 -13.03 15.31
CA GLY A 157 -11.35 -14.26 15.91
C GLY A 157 -9.83 -14.37 15.85
N GLU A 158 -9.32 -15.61 15.76
CA GLU A 158 -7.88 -15.89 15.80
C GLU A 158 -7.22 -15.86 14.42
N HIS A 159 -8.01 -15.94 13.34
CA HIS A 159 -7.45 -16.27 12.03
C HIS A 159 -7.90 -15.37 10.87
N VAL A 160 -8.94 -14.56 11.04
CA VAL A 160 -9.43 -13.72 9.93
C VAL A 160 -8.88 -12.31 10.06
N GLU A 161 -8.09 -11.90 9.11
CA GLU A 161 -7.60 -10.52 8.98
C GLU A 161 -8.44 -9.77 7.96
N TRP A 162 -8.85 -8.57 8.32
CA TRP A 162 -9.53 -7.65 7.42
C TRP A 162 -8.79 -6.31 7.43
N ALA A 163 -8.65 -5.71 6.26
CA ALA A 163 -8.13 -4.37 6.11
C ALA A 163 -8.92 -3.59 5.05
N PHE A 164 -8.98 -2.28 5.24
CA PHE A 164 -9.66 -1.35 4.38
C PHE A 164 -8.89 -0.03 4.32
N ASN A 165 -8.72 0.51 3.12
CA ASN A 165 -8.14 1.83 2.88
C ASN A 165 -9.13 2.65 2.07
N ALA A 166 -9.55 3.81 2.58
CA ALA A 166 -10.15 4.85 1.76
C ALA A 166 -9.07 5.89 1.44
N PHE A 167 -8.98 6.35 0.20
CA PHE A 167 -7.96 7.29 -0.21
C PHE A 167 -8.51 8.42 -1.08
N PHE A 168 -7.80 9.52 -1.05
CA PHE A 168 -8.01 10.67 -1.90
C PHE A 168 -6.66 11.25 -2.29
N GLU A 169 -6.41 11.34 -3.60
CA GLU A 169 -5.22 11.95 -4.19
C GLU A 169 -5.61 13.12 -5.08
N ARG A 170 -4.73 14.11 -5.14
CA ARG A 170 -4.90 15.27 -6.00
C ARG A 170 -3.56 15.84 -6.46
N GLU A 171 -3.46 16.09 -7.76
CA GLU A 171 -2.37 16.85 -8.35
C GLU A 171 -2.48 18.36 -8.07
N ASN A 172 -1.33 18.98 -7.84
CA ASN A 172 -1.23 20.41 -7.53
C ASN A 172 -1.33 21.31 -8.75
N VAL A 173 -0.81 20.87 -9.88
CA VAL A 173 -0.70 21.63 -11.14
C VAL A 173 -1.16 20.77 -12.33
N GLY A 174 -1.02 21.28 -13.54
CA GLY A 174 -1.37 20.60 -14.77
C GLY A 174 -2.88 20.37 -14.89
N ASP A 175 -3.27 19.19 -15.32
CA ASP A 175 -4.65 18.78 -15.51
C ASP A 175 -5.42 18.59 -14.19
N ARG A 176 -4.73 18.78 -13.08
CA ARG A 176 -5.28 18.65 -11.71
C ARG A 176 -6.05 17.35 -11.54
N GLY A 177 -5.42 16.27 -11.89
CA GLY A 177 -5.90 14.93 -11.65
C GLY A 177 -6.42 14.81 -10.22
N ARG A 178 -7.52 14.13 -10.06
CA ARG A 178 -8.11 13.82 -8.76
C ARG A 178 -8.58 12.39 -8.79
N GLU A 179 -8.07 11.65 -7.84
CA GLU A 179 -8.48 10.29 -7.63
C GLU A 179 -9.03 10.10 -6.22
N TRP A 180 -10.07 9.31 -6.09
CA TRP A 180 -10.53 8.79 -4.81
C TRP A 180 -11.00 7.36 -4.98
N GLY A 181 -10.93 6.61 -3.92
CA GLY A 181 -11.36 5.24 -3.97
C GLY A 181 -11.20 4.53 -2.65
N PHE A 182 -11.32 3.22 -2.72
CA PHE A 182 -11.05 2.35 -1.59
C PHE A 182 -10.46 1.02 -2.06
N ALA A 183 -9.73 0.39 -1.17
CA ALA A 183 -9.32 -0.99 -1.31
C ALA A 183 -9.68 -1.76 -0.04
N GLN A 184 -10.00 -3.03 -0.18
CA GLN A 184 -10.41 -3.90 0.91
C GLN A 184 -9.85 -5.30 0.70
N SER A 185 -9.48 -5.94 1.80
CA SER A 185 -8.96 -7.29 1.77
C SER A 185 -9.41 -8.10 2.98
N ILE A 186 -9.58 -9.41 2.77
CA ILE A 186 -9.78 -10.41 3.82
C ILE A 186 -8.80 -11.54 3.56
N GLN A 187 -8.02 -11.92 4.57
CA GLN A 187 -7.10 -13.06 4.50
C GLN A 187 -7.28 -14.01 5.69
N VAL A 188 -6.98 -15.28 5.45
CA VAL A 188 -6.97 -16.34 6.45
C VAL A 188 -5.70 -17.17 6.31
N PRO A 189 -5.13 -17.71 7.41
CA PRO A 189 -3.99 -18.60 7.34
C PRO A 189 -4.42 -19.95 6.73
N LEU A 190 -3.68 -20.41 5.73
CA LEU A 190 -3.86 -21.73 5.15
C LEU A 190 -3.04 -22.77 5.90
N LEU A 191 -1.84 -22.39 6.36
CA LEU A 191 -0.97 -23.20 7.21
C LEU A 191 -0.88 -22.52 8.57
N LEU A 192 -1.49 -23.14 9.59
CA LEU A 192 -1.59 -22.60 10.95
C LEU A 192 -0.24 -22.52 11.68
N GLU A 193 0.73 -23.38 11.33
CA GLU A 193 2.06 -23.30 11.91
C GLU A 193 2.73 -21.96 11.53
N ARG A 194 2.76 -21.03 12.49
CA ARG A 194 3.37 -19.70 12.38
C ARG A 194 2.79 -18.84 11.28
N GLU A 195 1.57 -19.11 10.86
CA GLU A 195 0.85 -18.33 9.83
C GLU A 195 1.72 -17.99 8.60
N ARG A 196 2.52 -18.97 8.15
CA ARG A 196 3.48 -18.75 7.06
C ARG A 196 2.84 -18.53 5.70
N LEU A 197 1.66 -19.06 5.49
CA LEU A 197 0.93 -18.95 4.25
C LEU A 197 -0.48 -18.49 4.56
N LYS A 198 -0.86 -17.33 4.05
CA LYS A 198 -2.22 -16.81 4.08
C LYS A 198 -2.77 -16.72 2.68
N VAL A 199 -4.06 -16.91 2.55
CA VAL A 199 -4.81 -16.74 1.31
C VAL A 199 -6.03 -15.88 1.56
N GLY A 200 -6.46 -15.17 0.55
CA GLY A 200 -7.58 -14.27 0.70
C GLY A 200 -8.13 -13.73 -0.60
N VAL A 201 -8.90 -12.69 -0.46
CA VAL A 201 -9.49 -11.92 -1.57
C VAL A 201 -9.24 -10.46 -1.33
N GLU A 202 -8.81 -9.77 -2.37
CA GLU A 202 -8.65 -8.32 -2.38
C GLU A 202 -9.49 -7.70 -3.47
N MET A 203 -9.93 -6.45 -3.23
CA MET A 203 -10.60 -5.64 -4.22
C MET A 203 -10.17 -4.19 -4.12
N GLN A 204 -10.21 -3.49 -5.25
CA GLN A 204 -9.93 -2.06 -5.34
C GLN A 204 -10.96 -1.38 -6.24
N TYR A 205 -11.43 -0.23 -5.79
CA TYR A 205 -12.21 0.69 -6.60
C TYR A 205 -11.49 2.04 -6.67
N ARG A 206 -11.41 2.61 -7.88
CA ARG A 206 -10.81 3.91 -8.16
C ARG A 206 -11.76 4.73 -9.02
N ASN A 207 -11.88 6.01 -8.68
CA ASN A 207 -12.60 7.01 -9.45
C ASN A 207 -11.63 8.13 -9.79
N PHE A 208 -11.31 8.27 -11.05
CA PHE A 208 -10.35 9.25 -11.55
C PHE A 208 -11.04 10.31 -12.40
N THR A 209 -10.60 11.58 -12.25
CA THR A 209 -11.06 12.70 -13.10
C THR A 209 -9.92 13.70 -13.26
N VAL A 210 -9.84 14.34 -14.42
CA VAL A 210 -9.07 15.59 -14.63
C VAL A 210 -9.98 16.79 -14.50
N LYS A 211 -9.43 18.00 -14.51
CA LYS A 211 -10.16 19.26 -14.28
C LYS A 211 -11.40 19.38 -15.20
N ASP A 212 -11.23 19.06 -16.46
CA ASP A 212 -12.28 19.27 -17.49
C ASP A 212 -13.24 18.08 -17.61
N THR A 213 -12.93 16.92 -17.01
CA THR A 213 -13.77 15.71 -17.05
C THR A 213 -14.44 15.38 -15.71
N ARG A 214 -14.62 16.37 -14.81
CA ARG A 214 -15.25 16.13 -13.49
C ARG A 214 -16.66 15.54 -13.57
N GLY A 215 -17.37 15.77 -14.67
CA GLY A 215 -18.71 15.23 -14.91
C GLY A 215 -18.73 13.83 -15.55
N SER A 216 -17.59 13.31 -15.97
CA SER A 216 -17.45 12.01 -16.63
C SER A 216 -16.26 11.25 -16.06
N PRO A 217 -16.35 10.77 -14.82
CA PRO A 217 -15.26 10.08 -14.17
C PRO A 217 -14.95 8.72 -14.82
N ILE A 218 -13.67 8.35 -14.80
CA ILE A 218 -13.21 7.01 -15.14
C ILE A 218 -13.38 6.15 -13.90
N HIS A 219 -14.03 5.00 -14.04
CA HIS A 219 -14.31 4.06 -12.96
C HIS A 219 -13.53 2.77 -13.17
N ARG A 220 -12.66 2.44 -12.24
CA ARG A 220 -11.92 1.19 -12.26
C ARG A 220 -12.29 0.35 -11.04
N PHE A 221 -12.65 -0.90 -11.27
CA PHE A 221 -12.92 -1.88 -10.21
C PHE A 221 -12.29 -3.22 -10.56
N GLY A 222 -11.46 -3.70 -9.64
CA GLY A 222 -10.82 -5.01 -9.74
C GLY A 222 -11.00 -5.80 -8.45
N ILE A 223 -11.09 -7.12 -8.59
CA ILE A 223 -11.19 -8.08 -7.49
C ILE A 223 -10.42 -9.34 -7.85
N GLY A 224 -9.76 -9.96 -6.87
CA GLY A 224 -9.01 -11.18 -7.12
C GLY A 224 -8.51 -11.88 -5.86
N PRO A 225 -7.94 -13.08 -6.01
CA PRO A 225 -7.32 -13.79 -4.91
C PRO A 225 -6.06 -13.09 -4.45
N SER A 226 -5.69 -13.27 -3.19
CA SER A 226 -4.40 -12.81 -2.65
C SER A 226 -3.70 -13.93 -1.90
N ILE A 227 -2.38 -13.92 -1.94
CA ILE A 227 -1.50 -14.87 -1.26
C ILE A 227 -0.44 -14.07 -0.53
N SER A 228 -0.21 -14.39 0.73
CA SER A 228 0.88 -13.87 1.54
C SER A 228 1.72 -15.02 2.07
N PHE A 229 3.02 -15.00 1.78
CA PHE A 229 3.95 -16.03 2.21
C PHE A 229 5.12 -15.43 2.99
N LYS A 230 5.40 -15.96 4.20
CA LYS A 230 6.51 -15.58 5.07
C LYS A 230 7.65 -16.60 4.98
N PRO A 231 8.70 -16.35 4.17
CA PRO A 231 9.89 -17.21 4.16
C PRO A 231 10.62 -17.23 5.50
N SER A 232 10.61 -16.11 6.23
CA SER A 232 11.23 -15.96 7.55
C SER A 232 10.40 -15.05 8.45
N ALA A 233 10.81 -14.90 9.73
CA ALA A 233 10.20 -13.93 10.65
C ALA A 233 10.38 -12.47 10.20
N HIS A 234 11.35 -12.21 9.34
CA HIS A 234 11.73 -10.87 8.88
C HIS A 234 11.37 -10.58 7.42
N SER A 235 10.87 -11.55 6.68
CA SER A 235 10.58 -11.39 5.25
C SER A 235 9.21 -11.92 4.87
N ARG A 236 8.58 -11.25 3.92
CA ARG A 236 7.28 -11.60 3.38
C ARG A 236 7.21 -11.33 1.89
N PHE A 237 6.45 -12.15 1.21
CA PHE A 237 6.06 -11.99 -0.18
C PHE A 237 4.55 -12.01 -0.30
N ASP A 238 3.98 -10.97 -0.91
CA ASP A 238 2.55 -10.84 -1.18
C ASP A 238 2.33 -10.84 -2.69
N PHE A 239 1.26 -11.50 -3.13
CA PHE A 239 0.92 -11.62 -4.54
C PHE A 239 -0.59 -11.55 -4.73
N THR A 240 -1.05 -10.63 -5.58
CA THR A 240 -2.47 -10.36 -5.79
C THR A 240 -2.74 -10.00 -7.26
N PRO A 241 -3.31 -10.89 -8.07
CA PRO A 241 -3.91 -10.54 -9.34
C PRO A 241 -5.33 -10.02 -9.12
N LEU A 242 -5.63 -8.80 -9.52
CA LEU A 242 -6.99 -8.25 -9.56
C LEU A 242 -7.52 -8.34 -10.98
N PHE A 243 -8.67 -8.96 -11.15
CA PHE A 243 -9.37 -9.05 -12.41
C PHE A 243 -10.33 -7.87 -12.58
N GLY A 244 -10.20 -7.15 -13.68
CA GLY A 244 -10.99 -5.97 -13.98
C GLY A 244 -12.45 -6.29 -14.28
N ALA A 245 -13.37 -5.56 -13.64
CA ALA A 245 -14.81 -5.73 -13.78
C ALA A 245 -15.48 -4.55 -14.47
N THR A 246 -14.77 -3.46 -14.76
CA THR A 246 -15.28 -2.31 -15.54
C THR A 246 -14.48 -2.16 -16.83
N GLU A 247 -15.00 -1.38 -17.79
CA GLU A 247 -14.40 -1.20 -19.11
C GLU A 247 -13.02 -0.58 -19.04
N ASP A 248 -12.84 0.43 -18.18
CA ASP A 248 -11.60 1.17 -18.01
C ASP A 248 -10.57 0.47 -17.10
N THR A 249 -10.94 -0.69 -16.54
CA THR A 249 -10.03 -1.44 -15.67
C THR A 249 -9.13 -2.37 -16.50
N PRO A 250 -7.82 -2.47 -16.19
CA PRO A 250 -6.99 -3.52 -16.76
C PRO A 250 -7.64 -4.88 -16.63
N SER A 251 -7.54 -5.72 -17.65
CA SER A 251 -8.05 -7.10 -17.58
C SER A 251 -7.49 -7.85 -16.38
N VAL A 252 -6.21 -7.58 -16.08
CA VAL A 252 -5.53 -8.05 -14.88
C VAL A 252 -4.59 -6.95 -14.40
N ALA A 253 -4.75 -6.51 -13.16
CA ALA A 253 -3.75 -5.73 -12.44
C ALA A 253 -3.01 -6.67 -11.49
N LEU A 254 -1.74 -6.90 -11.75
CA LEU A 254 -0.90 -7.84 -11.02
C LEU A 254 -0.07 -7.10 -10.00
N PHE A 255 -0.19 -7.45 -8.73
CA PHE A 255 0.62 -6.90 -7.65
C PHE A 255 1.54 -7.98 -7.08
N ALA A 256 2.81 -7.64 -6.89
CA ALA A 256 3.78 -8.46 -6.19
C ALA A 256 4.61 -7.58 -5.25
N VAL A 257 4.71 -7.94 -3.98
CA VAL A 257 5.45 -7.17 -2.98
C VAL A 257 6.39 -8.12 -2.24
N PHE A 258 7.67 -7.81 -2.27
CA PHE A 258 8.64 -8.42 -1.36
C PHE A 258 9.01 -7.41 -0.29
N SER A 259 8.96 -7.82 0.97
CA SER A 259 9.28 -6.94 2.10
C SER A 259 10.20 -7.60 3.11
N TYR A 260 11.01 -6.77 3.75
CA TYR A 260 11.92 -7.16 4.82
C TYR A 260 11.89 -6.12 5.95
N VAL A 261 11.92 -6.58 7.21
CA VAL A 261 11.99 -5.69 8.37
C VAL A 261 13.27 -5.94 9.17
N PHE A 262 13.93 -4.83 9.53
CA PHE A 262 15.12 -4.79 10.36
C PHE A 262 14.80 -4.20 11.73
N GLY A 263 15.45 -4.66 12.79
CA GLY A 263 15.29 -4.10 14.13
C GLY A 263 13.96 -4.50 14.79
N GLY A 264 13.55 -3.77 15.79
CA GLY A 264 12.33 -4.04 16.57
C GLY A 264 12.56 -4.90 17.82
N GLY A 265 13.82 -5.25 18.14
CA GLY A 265 14.21 -5.95 19.36
C GLY A 265 14.66 -5.03 20.51
N GLY A 266 14.24 -3.77 20.52
CA GLY A 266 14.48 -2.89 21.67
C GLY A 266 13.56 -3.26 22.83
N GLU A 267 14.13 -3.63 23.98
CA GLU A 267 13.44 -3.76 25.26
C GLU A 267 12.66 -2.47 25.56
N GLY A 268 11.42 -2.44 25.15
CA GLY A 268 10.49 -1.36 25.47
C GLY A 268 9.64 -1.80 26.64
N ASN A 269 10.08 -1.46 27.86
CA ASN A 269 9.31 -1.43 29.11
C ASN A 269 8.37 -2.61 29.34
N GLU A 270 8.89 -3.67 29.92
CA GLU A 270 8.10 -4.45 30.87
C GLU A 270 7.62 -3.46 31.96
N ALA A 271 6.42 -2.93 31.78
CA ALA A 271 5.68 -2.36 32.90
C ALA A 271 5.51 -3.51 33.90
N GLU A 272 6.25 -3.44 35.00
CA GLU A 272 6.13 -4.37 36.11
C GLU A 272 4.66 -4.60 36.43
N ALA A 273 4.24 -5.85 36.20
CA ALA A 273 2.95 -6.30 36.70
C ALA A 273 2.97 -6.12 38.22
N PRO A 274 1.94 -5.52 38.84
CA PRO A 274 1.92 -5.34 40.29
C PRO A 274 1.96 -6.72 40.94
N THR A 275 3.02 -6.96 41.72
CA THR A 275 3.20 -8.16 42.53
C THR A 275 2.01 -8.26 43.48
N SER A 276 1.13 -9.22 43.25
CA SER A 276 0.04 -9.52 44.20
C SER A 276 0.66 -10.08 45.49
N THR A 277 0.77 -9.24 46.50
CA THR A 277 1.10 -9.67 47.86
C THR A 277 -0.05 -10.53 48.37
N ARG A 278 0.16 -11.84 48.39
CA ARG A 278 -0.69 -12.75 49.16
C ARG A 278 -0.50 -12.45 50.64
N VAL A 279 -1.51 -11.83 51.27
CA VAL A 279 -1.63 -11.79 52.72
C VAL A 279 -2.19 -13.17 53.16
N ARG A 280 -1.49 -13.75 54.14
CA ARG A 280 -1.89 -14.99 54.84
C ARG A 280 -3.10 -14.75 55.72
#